data_b07deb536e49f6ada43ee36dacd1b5f2
#
_entry.id   b07deb536e49f6ada43ee36dacd1b5f2
#
_cell.length_a   1.000
_cell.length_b   1.000
_cell.length_c   1.000
_cell.angle_alpha   90.00
_cell.angle_beta   90.00
_cell.angle_gamma   90.00
#
_symmetry.space_group_name_H-M   'P 1'
#
loop_
_entity.id
_entity.type
_entity.pdbx_description
1 polymer ?
#
loop_
_entity_poly.entity_id
_entity_poly.type
_entity_poly.pdbx_seq_one_letter_code
_entity_poly.pdbx_strand_id
1 'polypeptide(L)'
;MRILLVEDERSLAKEIHDFLQSEHHVLDEVRTKKAASENLAVNSYDFVLLDLGLPDGDGLDLLQEVNRVQENASVIILTARTEVGDKLLGFESGADDYLSKPFSLLELKARMQAILRRKSGWKKDMIQLAGFEIHLNEPLISFEGQEIKLTKKEYILLQFMLINKNRVLNRFQLAEHLWGDHLDDDYQSNYIDVHVKNIRKKLGTFGPVDWLETVRGLGYKVIA
;
A
#
# COMPACT_ATOMS: atom_id res chain seq x y z
N MET A 1 -2.38 -2.97 -1.31
CA MET A 1 -1.09 -2.29 -1.50
C MET A 1 -0.09 -3.31 -2.01
N ARG A 2 0.86 -2.87 -2.84
CA ARG A 2 1.99 -3.72 -3.23
C ARG A 2 3.18 -3.43 -2.32
N ILE A 3 3.74 -4.48 -1.75
CA ILE A 3 4.76 -4.40 -0.71
C ILE A 3 5.97 -5.22 -1.15
N LEU A 4 7.16 -4.62 -1.13
CA LEU A 4 8.42 -5.36 -1.25
C LEU A 4 8.89 -5.74 0.15
N LEU A 5 9.03 -7.02 0.43
CA LEU A 5 9.60 -7.56 1.65
C LEU A 5 11.03 -8.03 1.38
N VAL A 6 11.98 -7.37 2.01
CA VAL A 6 13.42 -7.68 1.91
C VAL A 6 13.88 -8.22 3.26
N GLU A 7 13.92 -9.55 3.39
CA GLU A 7 14.17 -10.26 4.64
C GLU A 7 14.86 -11.60 4.35
N ASP A 8 16.03 -11.85 4.92
CA ASP A 8 16.79 -13.08 4.67
C ASP A 8 16.35 -14.24 5.58
N GLU A 9 15.79 -13.95 6.75
CA GLU A 9 15.26 -14.96 7.67
C GLU A 9 13.93 -15.53 7.18
N ARG A 10 13.99 -16.78 6.68
CA ARG A 10 12.84 -17.45 6.02
C ARG A 10 11.60 -17.56 6.88
N SER A 11 11.77 -17.81 8.19
CA SER A 11 10.64 -17.96 9.11
C SER A 11 9.89 -16.64 9.27
N LEU A 12 10.61 -15.56 9.53
CA LEU A 12 10.04 -14.24 9.69
C LEU A 12 9.43 -13.72 8.39
N ALA A 13 10.13 -13.88 7.26
CA ALA A 13 9.62 -13.50 5.94
C ALA A 13 8.28 -14.18 5.65
N LYS A 14 8.17 -15.48 5.92
CA LYS A 14 6.93 -16.24 5.74
C LYS A 14 5.80 -15.73 6.66
N GLU A 15 6.09 -15.48 7.93
CA GLU A 15 5.08 -14.99 8.88
C GLU A 15 4.53 -13.62 8.45
N ILE A 16 5.41 -12.70 8.03
CA ILE A 16 5.02 -11.38 7.51
C ILE A 16 4.20 -11.54 6.22
N HIS A 17 4.67 -12.40 5.30
CA HIS A 17 4.00 -12.67 4.04
C HIS A 17 2.57 -13.17 4.26
N ASP A 18 2.41 -14.26 5.02
CA ASP A 18 1.11 -14.88 5.28
C ASP A 18 0.14 -13.90 5.96
N PHE A 19 0.65 -13.12 6.91
CA PHE A 19 -0.14 -12.11 7.61
C PHE A 19 -0.62 -10.99 6.67
N LEU A 20 0.29 -10.36 5.93
CA LEU A 20 -0.05 -9.25 5.04
C LEU A 20 -0.89 -9.71 3.84
N GLN A 21 -0.68 -10.93 3.34
CA GLN A 21 -1.53 -11.52 2.31
C GLN A 21 -2.97 -11.75 2.82
N SER A 22 -3.13 -12.16 4.09
CA SER A 22 -4.47 -12.28 4.71
C SER A 22 -5.20 -10.92 4.80
N GLU A 23 -4.44 -9.83 4.91
CA GLU A 23 -4.92 -8.44 4.86
C GLU A 23 -5.09 -7.90 3.42
N HIS A 24 -4.98 -8.79 2.42
CA HIS A 24 -5.15 -8.47 0.99
C HIS A 24 -4.11 -7.51 0.40
N HIS A 25 -2.89 -7.59 0.89
CA HIS A 25 -1.76 -6.94 0.24
C HIS A 25 -1.09 -7.89 -0.75
N VAL A 26 -0.50 -7.34 -1.79
CA VAL A 26 0.34 -8.07 -2.75
C VAL A 26 1.78 -7.92 -2.26
N LEU A 27 2.48 -9.06 -2.14
CA LEU A 27 3.85 -9.06 -1.64
C LEU A 27 4.79 -9.69 -2.66
N ASP A 28 5.88 -8.99 -2.92
CA ASP A 28 7.09 -9.55 -3.53
C ASP A 28 8.10 -9.79 -2.41
N GLU A 29 8.52 -11.05 -2.19
CA GLU A 29 9.47 -11.45 -1.17
C GLU A 29 10.85 -11.69 -1.80
N VAL A 30 11.86 -11.01 -1.29
CA VAL A 30 13.26 -11.18 -1.70
C VAL A 30 14.18 -11.26 -0.49
N ARG A 31 15.35 -11.89 -0.65
CA ARG A 31 16.25 -12.20 0.46
C ARG A 31 17.63 -11.57 0.34
N THR A 32 17.84 -10.79 -0.68
CA THR A 32 19.13 -10.18 -0.98
C THR A 32 18.92 -8.78 -1.50
N LYS A 33 19.91 -7.92 -1.25
CA LYS A 33 19.97 -6.56 -1.80
C LYS A 33 19.86 -6.56 -3.32
N LYS A 34 20.60 -7.47 -3.99
CA LYS A 34 20.59 -7.58 -5.44
C LYS A 34 19.18 -7.89 -5.98
N ALA A 35 18.50 -8.90 -5.42
CA ALA A 35 17.14 -9.24 -5.84
C ALA A 35 16.14 -8.09 -5.56
N ALA A 36 16.33 -7.35 -4.46
CA ALA A 36 15.54 -6.16 -4.18
C ALA A 36 15.74 -5.08 -5.23
N SER A 37 17.00 -4.75 -5.61
CA SER A 37 17.31 -3.76 -6.65
C SER A 37 16.69 -4.16 -8.01
N GLU A 38 16.76 -5.44 -8.39
CA GLU A 38 16.13 -5.96 -9.60
C GLU A 38 14.61 -5.73 -9.59
N ASN A 39 13.93 -5.99 -8.46
CA ASN A 39 12.51 -5.77 -8.31
C ASN A 39 12.14 -4.28 -8.33
N LEU A 40 12.92 -3.43 -7.66
CA LEU A 40 12.71 -1.98 -7.65
C LEU A 40 12.87 -1.33 -9.03
N ALA A 41 13.66 -1.93 -9.92
CA ALA A 41 13.85 -1.44 -11.28
C ALA A 41 12.65 -1.67 -12.20
N VAL A 42 11.84 -2.70 -11.93
CA VAL A 42 10.73 -3.11 -12.82
C VAL A 42 9.35 -2.91 -12.22
N ASN A 43 9.26 -2.78 -10.91
CA ASN A 43 7.99 -2.68 -10.19
C ASN A 43 7.90 -1.39 -9.36
N SER A 44 6.67 -0.94 -9.10
CA SER A 44 6.40 0.16 -8.17
C SER A 44 5.75 -0.39 -6.89
N TYR A 45 6.20 0.10 -5.75
CA TYR A 45 5.74 -0.35 -4.43
C TYR A 45 5.09 0.78 -3.64
N ASP A 46 4.09 0.43 -2.83
CA ASP A 46 3.50 1.33 -1.83
C ASP A 46 4.34 1.31 -0.53
N PHE A 47 4.87 0.12 -0.20
CA PHE A 47 5.75 -0.10 0.96
C PHE A 47 6.97 -0.93 0.60
N VAL A 48 8.09 -0.64 1.27
CA VAL A 48 9.26 -1.49 1.36
C VAL A 48 9.50 -1.82 2.83
N LEU A 49 9.43 -3.10 3.18
CA LEU A 49 9.81 -3.62 4.48
C LEU A 49 11.23 -4.14 4.35
N LEU A 50 12.18 -3.50 5.02
CA LEU A 50 13.61 -3.68 4.76
C LEU A 50 14.36 -4.14 6.00
N ASP A 51 14.93 -5.34 5.99
CA ASP A 51 16.01 -5.66 6.93
C ASP A 51 17.33 -5.03 6.48
N LEU A 52 18.08 -4.51 7.45
CA LEU A 52 19.44 -3.98 7.20
C LEU A 52 20.51 -5.07 7.17
N GLY A 53 20.25 -6.23 7.79
CA GLY A 53 21.19 -7.34 7.92
C GLY A 53 21.18 -8.29 6.73
N LEU A 54 21.29 -7.79 5.51
CA LEU A 54 21.25 -8.61 4.30
C LEU A 54 22.57 -9.36 4.04
N PRO A 55 22.52 -10.58 3.47
CA PRO A 55 23.72 -11.42 3.29
C PRO A 55 24.71 -10.88 2.25
N ASP A 56 24.24 -10.03 1.34
CA ASP A 56 25.00 -9.53 0.19
C ASP A 56 25.32 -8.02 0.25
N GLY A 57 25.06 -7.36 1.39
CA GLY A 57 25.41 -5.96 1.58
C GLY A 57 24.64 -5.26 2.68
N ASP A 58 24.94 -3.99 2.90
CA ASP A 58 24.21 -3.17 3.88
C ASP A 58 22.86 -2.71 3.31
N GLY A 59 21.79 -2.93 4.08
CA GLY A 59 20.43 -2.48 3.73
C GLY A 59 20.31 -0.95 3.68
N LEU A 60 21.19 -0.19 4.32
CA LEU A 60 21.20 1.27 4.22
C LEU A 60 21.47 1.76 2.79
N ASP A 61 22.34 1.07 2.04
CA ASP A 61 22.54 1.41 0.63
C ASP A 61 21.27 1.17 -0.20
N LEU A 62 20.55 0.07 0.11
CA LEU A 62 19.28 -0.23 -0.55
C LEU A 62 18.21 0.81 -0.21
N LEU A 63 18.18 1.31 1.03
CA LEU A 63 17.30 2.40 1.43
C LEU A 63 17.52 3.66 0.58
N GLN A 64 18.78 4.03 0.34
CA GLN A 64 19.10 5.17 -0.52
C GLN A 64 18.65 4.93 -1.97
N GLU A 65 18.79 3.70 -2.47
CA GLU A 65 18.28 3.33 -3.80
C GLU A 65 16.75 3.43 -3.86
N VAL A 66 16.03 2.89 -2.87
CA VAL A 66 14.56 2.99 -2.79
C VAL A 66 14.11 4.44 -2.86
N ASN A 67 14.69 5.32 -2.05
CA ASN A 67 14.34 6.74 -2.01
C ASN A 67 14.57 7.45 -3.36
N ARG A 68 15.56 7.00 -4.14
CA ARG A 68 15.87 7.56 -5.44
C ARG A 68 14.91 7.09 -6.55
N VAL A 69 14.51 5.81 -6.53
CA VAL A 69 13.75 5.20 -7.65
C VAL A 69 12.27 5.03 -7.35
N GLN A 70 11.87 5.06 -6.08
CA GLN A 70 10.50 4.84 -5.59
C GLN A 70 9.99 6.04 -4.79
N GLU A 71 9.87 7.21 -5.42
CA GLU A 71 9.53 8.50 -4.78
C GLU A 71 8.31 8.45 -3.83
N ASN A 72 7.39 7.54 -4.08
CA ASN A 72 6.13 7.43 -3.32
C ASN A 72 6.07 6.24 -2.37
N ALA A 73 7.04 5.33 -2.41
CA ALA A 73 7.08 4.21 -1.48
C ALA A 73 7.29 4.68 -0.05
N SER A 74 6.75 3.94 0.91
CA SER A 74 7.07 4.12 2.32
C SER A 74 8.03 3.05 2.75
N VAL A 75 9.04 3.40 3.52
CA VAL A 75 10.04 2.43 3.99
C VAL A 75 9.93 2.24 5.50
N ILE A 76 9.74 0.98 5.93
CA ILE A 76 9.87 0.57 7.32
C ILE A 76 11.10 -0.33 7.43
N ILE A 77 12.05 0.07 8.26
CA ILE A 77 13.22 -0.74 8.57
C ILE A 77 12.85 -1.78 9.62
N LEU A 78 13.11 -3.06 9.31
CA LEU A 78 12.92 -4.20 10.23
C LEU A 78 14.30 -4.74 10.60
N THR A 79 14.77 -4.55 11.84
CA THR A 79 16.14 -4.96 12.14
C THR A 79 16.38 -5.28 13.61
N ALA A 80 17.37 -6.14 13.87
CA ALA A 80 17.88 -6.42 15.21
C ALA A 80 18.81 -5.32 15.74
N ARG A 81 19.26 -4.38 14.90
CA ARG A 81 20.11 -3.26 15.32
C ARG A 81 19.28 -2.31 16.18
N THR A 82 19.62 -2.21 17.46
CA THR A 82 18.84 -1.44 18.46
C THR A 82 19.55 -0.16 18.90
N GLU A 83 20.79 0.05 18.48
CA GLU A 83 21.55 1.22 18.88
C GLU A 83 20.92 2.52 18.37
N VAL A 84 20.97 3.54 19.21
CA VAL A 84 20.39 4.87 18.87
C VAL A 84 21.02 5.43 17.60
N GLY A 85 22.32 5.17 17.38
CA GLY A 85 23.05 5.59 16.18
C GLY A 85 22.48 4.99 14.90
N ASP A 86 22.16 3.69 14.90
CA ASP A 86 21.58 3.01 13.72
C ASP A 86 20.19 3.55 13.37
N LYS A 87 19.38 3.86 14.40
CA LYS A 87 18.06 4.46 14.21
C LYS A 87 18.15 5.87 13.62
N LEU A 88 19.07 6.69 14.13
CA LEU A 88 19.29 8.04 13.61
C LEU A 88 19.75 7.99 12.15
N LEU A 89 20.70 7.12 11.81
CA LEU A 89 21.16 6.93 10.44
C LEU A 89 20.03 6.46 9.51
N GLY A 90 19.16 5.55 9.97
CA GLY A 90 18.00 5.10 9.20
C GLY A 90 17.03 6.23 8.89
N PHE A 91 16.71 7.08 9.88
CA PHE A 91 15.82 8.23 9.67
C PHE A 91 16.47 9.32 8.82
N GLU A 92 17.73 9.63 9.03
CA GLU A 92 18.49 10.59 8.20
C GLU A 92 18.61 10.09 6.75
N SER A 93 18.62 8.77 6.55
CA SER A 93 18.64 8.14 5.22
C SER A 93 17.26 8.04 4.57
N GLY A 94 16.18 8.53 5.22
CA GLY A 94 14.87 8.68 4.63
C GLY A 94 13.89 7.50 4.87
N ALA A 95 14.08 6.71 5.92
CA ALA A 95 13.05 5.74 6.36
C ALA A 95 11.86 6.45 7.00
N ASP A 96 10.65 5.97 6.75
CA ASP A 96 9.40 6.50 7.34
C ASP A 96 9.19 6.02 8.79
N ASP A 97 9.68 4.82 9.13
CA ASP A 97 9.64 4.25 10.47
C ASP A 97 10.71 3.16 10.66
N TYR A 98 10.89 2.76 11.92
CA TYR A 98 11.86 1.78 12.35
C TYR A 98 11.21 0.81 13.35
N LEU A 99 11.30 -0.50 13.08
CA LEU A 99 10.72 -1.55 13.90
C LEU A 99 11.79 -2.55 14.33
N SER A 100 12.08 -2.58 15.63
CA SER A 100 13.12 -3.46 16.19
C SER A 100 12.62 -4.88 16.34
N LYS A 101 13.40 -5.87 15.90
CA LYS A 101 13.18 -7.29 16.16
C LYS A 101 13.53 -7.65 17.60
N PRO A 102 12.71 -8.49 18.30
CA PRO A 102 11.46 -9.08 17.83
C PRO A 102 10.28 -8.10 17.94
N PHE A 103 9.32 -8.19 17.03
CA PHE A 103 8.09 -7.37 16.99
C PHE A 103 6.84 -8.24 16.76
N SER A 104 5.68 -7.69 17.02
CA SER A 104 4.41 -8.33 16.65
C SER A 104 3.95 -7.87 15.28
N LEU A 105 3.29 -8.76 14.52
CA LEU A 105 2.71 -8.41 13.22
C LEU A 105 1.61 -7.33 13.33
N LEU A 106 0.92 -7.27 14.47
CA LEU A 106 -0.03 -6.21 14.77
C LEU A 106 0.65 -4.86 14.96
N GLU A 107 1.87 -4.82 15.52
CA GLU A 107 2.67 -3.60 15.62
C GLU A 107 3.10 -3.13 14.22
N LEU A 108 3.59 -4.04 13.38
CA LEU A 108 3.93 -3.74 11.99
C LEU A 108 2.72 -3.12 11.25
N LYS A 109 1.55 -3.75 11.34
CA LYS A 109 0.31 -3.23 10.76
C LYS A 109 -0.04 -1.82 11.27
N ALA A 110 0.02 -1.61 12.58
CA ALA A 110 -0.30 -0.31 13.17
C ALA A 110 0.65 0.80 12.68
N ARG A 111 1.94 0.49 12.50
CA ARG A 111 2.94 1.43 11.97
C ARG A 111 2.71 1.73 10.50
N MET A 112 2.43 0.72 9.66
CA MET A 112 2.06 0.92 8.27
C MET A 112 0.84 1.85 8.14
N GLN A 113 -0.19 1.64 8.95
CA GLN A 113 -1.38 2.49 8.99
C GLN A 113 -1.05 3.92 9.42
N ALA A 114 -0.18 4.10 10.42
CA ALA A 114 0.25 5.43 10.87
C ALA A 114 1.01 6.21 9.77
N ILE A 115 1.83 5.53 8.98
CA ILE A 115 2.54 6.12 7.84
C ILE A 115 1.55 6.54 6.76
N LEU A 116 0.61 5.67 6.39
CA LEU A 116 -0.44 5.98 5.41
C LEU A 116 -1.24 7.21 5.81
N ARG A 117 -1.63 7.33 7.08
CA ARG A 117 -2.33 8.51 7.61
C ARG A 117 -1.50 9.78 7.43
N ARG A 118 -0.21 9.75 7.79
CA ARG A 118 0.70 10.91 7.66
C ARG A 118 0.84 11.35 6.19
N LYS A 119 1.08 10.41 5.28
CA LYS A 119 1.24 10.69 3.83
C LYS A 119 -0.05 11.19 3.18
N SER A 120 -1.17 10.67 3.62
CA SER A 120 -2.49 11.06 3.07
C SER A 120 -3.00 12.38 3.65
N GLY A 121 -2.37 12.92 4.69
CA GLY A 121 -2.82 14.12 5.41
C GLY A 121 -4.07 13.88 6.25
N TRP A 122 -4.45 12.64 6.53
CA TRP A 122 -5.63 12.29 7.30
C TRP A 122 -5.33 12.20 8.80
N LYS A 123 -6.17 12.85 9.59
CA LYS A 123 -6.00 12.89 11.05
C LYS A 123 -6.65 11.70 11.77
N LYS A 124 -7.46 10.87 11.07
CA LYS A 124 -8.20 9.73 11.62
C LYS A 124 -8.10 8.53 10.66
N ASP A 125 -8.42 7.33 11.17
CA ASP A 125 -8.57 6.11 10.37
C ASP A 125 -9.83 6.13 9.47
N MET A 126 -10.34 7.32 9.19
CA MET A 126 -11.55 7.61 8.45
C MET A 126 -11.31 8.80 7.52
N ILE A 127 -11.70 8.65 6.28
CA ILE A 127 -11.70 9.71 5.27
C ILE A 127 -13.09 10.33 5.23
N GLN A 128 -13.14 11.65 5.32
CA GLN A 128 -14.36 12.40 5.00
C GLN A 128 -14.19 13.05 3.63
N LEU A 129 -15.06 12.70 2.71
CA LEU A 129 -15.02 13.19 1.34
C LEU A 129 -16.45 13.37 0.78
N ALA A 130 -16.81 14.59 0.44
CA ALA A 130 -18.11 14.93 -0.13
C ALA A 130 -19.33 14.39 0.68
N GLY A 131 -19.23 14.34 2.02
CA GLY A 131 -20.26 13.80 2.90
C GLY A 131 -20.15 12.30 3.19
N PHE A 132 -19.30 11.58 2.47
CA PHE A 132 -18.98 10.18 2.74
C PHE A 132 -17.96 10.06 3.86
N GLU A 133 -18.16 9.09 4.74
CA GLU A 133 -17.22 8.63 5.75
C GLU A 133 -16.73 7.25 5.36
N ILE A 134 -15.44 7.11 5.10
CA ILE A 134 -14.83 5.86 4.60
C ILE A 134 -13.77 5.45 5.61
N HIS A 135 -13.99 4.30 6.26
CA HIS A 135 -13.04 3.75 7.22
C HIS A 135 -11.90 3.06 6.50
N LEU A 136 -10.66 3.25 6.95
CA LEU A 136 -9.49 2.64 6.30
C LEU A 136 -9.15 1.25 6.84
N ASN A 137 -9.57 0.95 8.06
CA ASN A 137 -9.25 -0.29 8.77
C ASN A 137 -10.40 -1.32 8.71
N GLU A 138 -11.58 -0.89 8.29
CA GLU A 138 -12.78 -1.70 8.23
C GLU A 138 -13.50 -1.45 6.91
N PRO A 139 -14.10 -2.45 6.27
CA PRO A 139 -14.83 -2.27 5.02
C PRO A 139 -16.16 -1.55 5.24
N LEU A 140 -16.12 -0.42 5.93
CA LEU A 140 -17.27 0.39 6.31
C LEU A 140 -17.22 1.74 5.60
N ILE A 141 -18.31 2.05 4.93
CA ILE A 141 -18.58 3.35 4.32
C ILE A 141 -19.96 3.80 4.75
N SER A 142 -20.08 5.09 5.11
CA SER A 142 -21.37 5.69 5.43
C SER A 142 -21.54 7.06 4.77
N PHE A 143 -22.77 7.50 4.65
CA PHE A 143 -23.16 8.83 4.23
C PHE A 143 -24.24 9.32 5.17
N GLU A 144 -24.01 10.42 5.87
CA GLU A 144 -24.91 10.96 6.90
C GLU A 144 -25.37 9.88 7.92
N GLY A 145 -24.46 9.01 8.34
CA GLY A 145 -24.70 7.92 9.28
C GLY A 145 -25.41 6.68 8.71
N GLN A 146 -25.74 6.67 7.41
CA GLN A 146 -26.29 5.49 6.73
C GLN A 146 -25.17 4.65 6.12
N GLU A 147 -25.09 3.37 6.50
CA GLU A 147 -24.09 2.44 5.98
C GLU A 147 -24.35 2.11 4.50
N ILE A 148 -23.29 2.10 3.70
CA ILE A 148 -23.29 1.75 2.28
C ILE A 148 -22.53 0.44 2.08
N LYS A 149 -23.21 -0.59 1.59
CA LYS A 149 -22.62 -1.91 1.38
C LYS A 149 -21.89 -2.00 0.04
N LEU A 150 -20.56 -1.97 0.09
CA LEU A 150 -19.71 -2.38 -1.02
C LEU A 150 -19.34 -3.86 -0.90
N THR A 151 -19.07 -4.51 -2.03
CA THR A 151 -18.37 -5.80 -1.99
C THR A 151 -16.93 -5.60 -1.55
N LYS A 152 -16.30 -6.67 -1.06
CA LYS A 152 -14.90 -6.61 -0.62
C LYS A 152 -13.96 -6.02 -1.69
N LYS A 153 -14.10 -6.45 -2.95
CA LYS A 153 -13.29 -5.93 -4.07
C LYS A 153 -13.57 -4.46 -4.37
N GLU A 154 -14.82 -4.04 -4.32
CA GLU A 154 -15.17 -2.63 -4.51
C GLU A 154 -14.58 -1.75 -3.41
N TYR A 155 -14.62 -2.21 -2.16
CA TYR A 155 -14.05 -1.48 -1.03
C TYR A 155 -12.52 -1.37 -1.16
N ILE A 156 -11.81 -2.48 -1.43
CA ILE A 156 -10.34 -2.50 -1.61
C ILE A 156 -9.93 -1.55 -2.74
N LEU A 157 -10.65 -1.59 -3.86
CA LEU A 157 -10.39 -0.73 -5.00
C LEU A 157 -10.56 0.75 -4.66
N LEU A 158 -11.67 1.09 -3.98
CA LEU A 158 -11.94 2.46 -3.54
C LEU A 158 -10.90 2.94 -2.53
N GLN A 159 -10.56 2.11 -1.55
CA GLN A 159 -9.53 2.42 -0.56
C GLN A 159 -8.18 2.72 -1.23
N PHE A 160 -7.77 1.89 -2.18
CA PHE A 160 -6.52 2.10 -2.92
C PHE A 160 -6.51 3.41 -3.70
N MET A 161 -7.62 3.73 -4.38
CA MET A 161 -7.75 5.00 -5.09
C MET A 161 -7.72 6.21 -4.14
N LEU A 162 -8.31 6.09 -2.95
CA LEU A 162 -8.31 7.15 -1.93
C LEU A 162 -6.93 7.37 -1.32
N ILE A 163 -6.20 6.29 -1.03
CA ILE A 163 -4.81 6.39 -0.52
C ILE A 163 -3.92 7.09 -1.55
N ASN A 164 -4.15 6.84 -2.84
CA ASN A 164 -3.44 7.44 -3.96
C ASN A 164 -4.19 8.65 -4.55
N LYS A 165 -4.92 9.41 -3.72
CA LYS A 165 -5.67 10.58 -4.16
C LYS A 165 -4.82 11.56 -4.97
N ASN A 166 -5.46 12.27 -5.90
CA ASN A 166 -4.83 13.24 -6.79
C ASN A 166 -3.82 12.64 -7.81
N ARG A 167 -3.66 11.31 -7.85
CA ARG A 167 -2.86 10.59 -8.85
C ARG A 167 -3.77 9.85 -9.83
N VAL A 168 -3.35 9.77 -11.08
CA VAL A 168 -4.03 8.92 -12.06
C VAL A 168 -3.51 7.50 -11.89
N LEU A 169 -4.41 6.57 -11.58
CA LEU A 169 -4.12 5.14 -11.50
C LEU A 169 -4.62 4.47 -12.79
N ASN A 170 -3.73 3.82 -13.51
CA ASN A 170 -4.12 3.11 -14.71
C ASN A 170 -4.84 1.78 -14.37
N ARG A 171 -5.53 1.20 -15.35
CA ARG A 171 -6.32 -0.02 -15.14
C ARG A 171 -5.47 -1.21 -14.72
N PHE A 172 -4.25 -1.29 -15.20
CA PHE A 172 -3.33 -2.36 -14.83
C PHE A 172 -2.92 -2.26 -13.35
N GLN A 173 -2.54 -1.09 -12.86
CA GLN A 173 -2.21 -0.86 -11.45
C GLN A 173 -3.40 -1.19 -10.52
N LEU A 174 -4.62 -0.83 -10.94
CA LEU A 174 -5.83 -1.14 -10.17
C LEU A 174 -6.14 -2.64 -10.17
N ALA A 175 -5.90 -3.31 -11.27
CA ALA A 175 -6.07 -4.75 -11.39
C ALA A 175 -5.01 -5.52 -10.61
N GLU A 176 -3.75 -5.14 -10.75
CA GLU A 176 -2.63 -5.70 -10.01
C GLU A 176 -2.89 -5.59 -8.49
N HIS A 177 -3.43 -4.45 -8.04
CA HIS A 177 -3.80 -4.28 -6.63
C HIS A 177 -4.95 -5.21 -6.18
N LEU A 178 -5.89 -5.56 -7.06
CA LEU A 178 -7.05 -6.41 -6.71
C LEU A 178 -6.77 -7.91 -6.80
N TRP A 179 -5.93 -8.32 -7.71
CA TRP A 179 -5.72 -9.74 -8.06
C TRP A 179 -4.27 -10.20 -7.86
N GLY A 180 -3.29 -9.28 -7.75
CA GLY A 180 -1.87 -9.64 -7.61
C GLY A 180 -1.38 -10.50 -8.77
N ASP A 181 -0.57 -11.51 -8.44
CA ASP A 181 -0.01 -12.47 -9.39
C ASP A 181 -1.06 -13.39 -10.05
N HIS A 182 -2.33 -13.30 -9.65
CA HIS A 182 -3.46 -14.01 -10.29
C HIS A 182 -4.07 -13.21 -11.46
N LEU A 183 -3.36 -12.25 -12.00
CA LEU A 183 -3.69 -11.66 -13.29
C LEU A 183 -3.37 -12.69 -14.37
N ASP A 184 -4.38 -13.49 -14.77
CA ASP A 184 -4.27 -14.39 -15.91
C ASP A 184 -3.97 -13.61 -17.19
N ASP A 185 -3.31 -14.26 -18.18
CA ASP A 185 -3.00 -13.68 -19.51
C ASP A 185 -4.26 -13.16 -20.24
N ASP A 186 -5.45 -13.64 -19.83
CA ASP A 186 -6.76 -13.19 -20.30
C ASP A 186 -7.32 -11.96 -19.57
N TYR A 187 -6.49 -11.20 -18.83
CA TYR A 187 -6.94 -9.98 -18.15
C TYR A 187 -7.63 -9.01 -19.12
N GLN A 188 -8.94 -8.86 -18.96
CA GLN A 188 -9.72 -7.84 -19.67
C GLN A 188 -9.82 -6.57 -18.80
N SER A 189 -9.28 -5.46 -19.28
CA SER A 189 -9.32 -4.15 -18.61
C SER A 189 -10.72 -3.69 -18.18
N ASN A 190 -11.76 -4.29 -18.79
CA ASN A 190 -13.17 -4.03 -18.50
C ASN A 190 -13.60 -4.43 -17.07
N TYR A 191 -12.90 -5.34 -16.39
CA TYR A 191 -13.26 -5.73 -15.02
C TYR A 191 -13.14 -4.56 -14.04
N ILE A 192 -12.09 -3.74 -14.17
CA ILE A 192 -11.93 -2.53 -13.36
C ILE A 192 -13.06 -1.54 -13.64
N ASP A 193 -13.42 -1.35 -14.90
CA ASP A 193 -14.48 -0.43 -15.30
C ASP A 193 -15.84 -0.84 -14.70
N VAL A 194 -16.11 -2.15 -14.61
CA VAL A 194 -17.31 -2.70 -13.95
C VAL A 194 -17.31 -2.38 -12.46
N HIS A 195 -16.19 -2.61 -11.76
CA HIS A 195 -16.10 -2.31 -10.33
C HIS A 195 -16.26 -0.80 -10.07
N VAL A 196 -15.59 0.06 -10.82
CA VAL A 196 -15.71 1.52 -10.67
C VAL A 196 -17.15 1.99 -10.98
N LYS A 197 -17.79 1.44 -12.02
CA LYS A 197 -19.19 1.71 -12.31
C LYS A 197 -20.12 1.32 -11.16
N ASN A 198 -19.88 0.16 -10.55
CA ASN A 198 -20.69 -0.32 -9.43
C ASN A 198 -20.47 0.55 -8.17
N ILE A 199 -19.22 0.94 -7.88
CA ILE A 199 -18.90 1.87 -6.80
C ILE A 199 -19.68 3.18 -6.99
N ARG A 200 -19.55 3.81 -8.18
CA ARG A 200 -20.29 5.05 -8.50
C ARG A 200 -21.79 4.88 -8.37
N LYS A 201 -22.34 3.78 -8.86
CA LYS A 201 -23.77 3.50 -8.77
C LYS A 201 -24.24 3.40 -7.32
N LYS A 202 -23.51 2.68 -6.46
CA LYS A 202 -23.87 2.48 -5.06
C LYS A 202 -23.71 3.77 -4.24
N LEU A 203 -22.60 4.46 -4.39
CA LEU A 203 -22.37 5.74 -3.70
C LEU A 203 -23.28 6.84 -4.22
N GLY A 204 -23.54 6.88 -5.53
CA GLY A 204 -24.38 7.90 -6.17
C GLY A 204 -25.86 7.87 -5.78
N THR A 205 -26.33 6.81 -5.09
CA THR A 205 -27.68 6.78 -4.49
C THR A 205 -27.77 7.61 -3.20
N PHE A 206 -26.62 7.98 -2.62
CA PHE A 206 -26.54 8.71 -1.35
C PHE A 206 -26.05 10.13 -1.53
N GLY A 207 -25.09 10.36 -2.42
CA GLY A 207 -24.48 11.68 -2.62
C GLY A 207 -23.69 11.79 -3.92
N PRO A 208 -23.13 13.00 -4.21
CA PRO A 208 -22.34 13.23 -5.40
C PRO A 208 -21.03 12.46 -5.39
N VAL A 209 -20.63 11.88 -6.53
CA VAL A 209 -19.43 11.03 -6.70
C VAL A 209 -18.53 11.57 -7.82
N ASP A 210 -18.63 12.84 -8.11
CA ASP A 210 -17.82 13.56 -9.12
C ASP A 210 -16.32 13.62 -8.76
N TRP A 211 -15.99 13.47 -7.47
CA TRP A 211 -14.62 13.33 -6.99
C TRP A 211 -13.91 12.02 -7.45
N LEU A 212 -14.66 11.03 -7.92
CA LEU A 212 -14.11 9.82 -8.55
C LEU A 212 -14.14 9.99 -10.07
N GLU A 213 -13.08 10.54 -10.63
CA GLU A 213 -12.99 10.86 -12.05
C GLU A 213 -12.51 9.72 -12.94
N THR A 214 -12.94 9.73 -14.20
CA THR A 214 -12.34 8.93 -15.26
C THR A 214 -11.43 9.82 -16.09
N VAL A 215 -10.14 9.51 -16.13
CA VAL A 215 -9.17 10.16 -17.02
C VAL A 215 -9.11 9.35 -18.30
N ARG A 216 -9.75 9.88 -19.37
CA ARG A 216 -9.91 9.17 -20.65
C ARG A 216 -8.57 8.68 -21.19
N GLY A 217 -8.51 7.40 -21.58
CA GLY A 217 -7.31 6.76 -22.13
C GLY A 217 -6.25 6.39 -21.09
N LEU A 218 -6.33 6.90 -19.84
CA LEU A 218 -5.33 6.66 -18.80
C LEU A 218 -5.86 5.78 -17.67
N GLY A 219 -7.00 6.10 -17.07
CA GLY A 219 -7.51 5.35 -15.91
C GLY A 219 -8.45 6.15 -15.05
N TYR A 220 -8.26 6.10 -13.74
CA TYR A 220 -9.12 6.72 -12.74
C TYR A 220 -8.32 7.56 -11.75
N LYS A 221 -8.99 8.57 -11.19
CA LYS A 221 -8.40 9.48 -10.20
C LYS A 221 -9.45 9.84 -9.15
N VAL A 222 -9.06 9.85 -7.89
CA VAL A 222 -9.82 10.48 -6.80
C VAL A 222 -9.29 11.89 -6.59
N ILE A 223 -10.18 12.87 -6.57
CA ILE A 223 -9.87 14.27 -6.22
C ILE A 223 -10.33 14.51 -4.77
N ALA A 224 -9.39 14.84 -3.89
CA ALA A 224 -9.67 15.09 -2.48
C ALA A 224 -8.66 16.09 -1.87
#